data_b5332be530f8aa497fa683b3a44b1645
#
_entry.id   b5332be530f8aa497fa683b3a44b1645
#
_cell.length_a   1.000
_cell.length_b   1.000
_cell.length_c   1.000
_cell.angle_alpha   90.00
_cell.angle_beta   90.00
_cell.angle_gamma   90.00
#
_symmetry.space_group_name_H-M   'P 1'
#
loop_
_entity.id
_entity.type
_entity.pdbx_description
1 polymer ?
#
loop_
_entity_poly.entity_id
_entity_poly.type
_entity_poly.pdbx_seq_one_letter_code
_entity_poly.pdbx_strand_id
1 'polypeptide(L)'
;DLDWANVCIMASDERWVPEDSDRSNAKLIRERLLINRAAEARFLPFYMEGLEPDAAVEPLSEKVRAEGDLAVALLGMGADMHTASLFPGVVGLEAALKSDAAEVAVMRPDSQPEARISLSARVLDRAMAKHLVIYGDEKRDALTRALTLPPEEAPVSAILSECQVHWAP
;
A
#
# COMPACT_ATOMS: atom_id res chain seq x y z
N ASP A 1 4.40 26.41 -0.13
CA ASP A 1 3.40 25.74 -0.98
C ASP A 1 4.09 24.59 -1.73
N LEU A 2 3.40 23.42 -1.82
CA LEU A 2 3.88 22.27 -2.58
C LEU A 2 3.67 22.52 -4.08
N ASP A 3 4.68 22.22 -4.88
CA ASP A 3 4.58 22.22 -6.35
C ASP A 3 3.99 20.88 -6.81
N TRP A 4 2.67 20.85 -6.92
CA TRP A 4 1.91 19.63 -7.22
C TRP A 4 2.22 19.04 -8.59
N ALA A 5 2.63 19.84 -9.56
CA ALA A 5 3.01 19.34 -10.89
C ALA A 5 4.24 18.41 -10.85
N ASN A 6 5.08 18.54 -9.82
CA ASN A 6 6.23 17.67 -9.58
C ASN A 6 5.96 16.53 -8.58
N VAL A 7 4.69 16.33 -8.17
CA VAL A 7 4.30 15.24 -7.28
C VAL A 7 3.73 14.08 -8.09
N CYS A 8 4.18 12.86 -7.78
CA CYS A 8 3.53 11.62 -8.23
C CYS A 8 2.85 10.96 -7.04
N ILE A 9 1.58 10.60 -7.21
CA ILE A 9 0.76 9.92 -6.21
C ILE A 9 0.43 8.52 -6.73
N MET A 10 0.51 7.54 -5.86
CA MET A 10 0.05 6.17 -6.11
C MET A 10 -0.62 5.62 -4.84
N ALA A 11 -1.51 4.64 -4.99
CA ALA A 11 -2.04 3.91 -3.85
C ALA A 11 -0.96 2.97 -3.27
N SER A 12 -1.02 2.68 -1.97
CA SER A 12 -0.19 1.63 -1.35
C SER A 12 -0.59 0.23 -1.84
N ASP A 13 -1.87 0.08 -2.17
CA ASP A 13 -2.47 -1.14 -2.72
C ASP A 13 -3.72 -0.81 -3.51
N GLU A 14 -4.13 -1.72 -4.38
CA GLU A 14 -5.37 -1.58 -5.16
C GLU A 14 -6.09 -2.91 -5.28
N ARG A 15 -7.39 -2.86 -5.27
CA ARG A 15 -8.25 -3.98 -5.67
C ARG A 15 -8.18 -4.14 -7.17
N TRP A 16 -8.10 -5.37 -7.66
CA TRP A 16 -8.06 -5.61 -9.10
C TRP A 16 -9.45 -5.48 -9.72
N VAL A 17 -9.90 -4.24 -9.81
CA VAL A 17 -11.19 -3.83 -10.35
C VAL A 17 -11.01 -2.58 -11.21
N PRO A 18 -11.91 -2.32 -12.17
CA PRO A 18 -11.89 -1.06 -12.94
C PRO A 18 -11.91 0.17 -12.05
N GLU A 19 -11.26 1.25 -12.51
CA GLU A 19 -11.12 2.49 -11.71
C GLU A 19 -12.46 3.16 -11.38
N ASP A 20 -13.54 2.90 -12.13
CA ASP A 20 -14.89 3.42 -11.86
C ASP A 20 -15.65 2.62 -10.79
N SER A 21 -15.13 1.47 -10.38
CA SER A 21 -15.69 0.66 -9.30
C SER A 21 -15.70 1.41 -7.97
N ASP A 22 -16.75 1.28 -7.18
CA ASP A 22 -16.82 1.81 -5.81
C ASP A 22 -15.80 1.14 -4.86
N ARG A 23 -15.18 0.06 -5.29
CA ARG A 23 -14.13 -0.65 -4.56
C ARG A 23 -12.72 -0.21 -4.95
N SER A 24 -12.55 0.69 -5.93
CA SER A 24 -11.25 1.18 -6.38
C SER A 24 -10.68 2.24 -5.42
N ASN A 25 -9.43 2.04 -5.01
CA ASN A 25 -8.66 3.06 -4.29
C ASN A 25 -8.27 4.22 -5.22
N ALA A 26 -8.04 3.94 -6.51
CA ALA A 26 -7.77 4.98 -7.49
C ALA A 26 -8.94 5.95 -7.61
N LYS A 27 -10.19 5.44 -7.67
CA LYS A 27 -11.39 6.29 -7.64
C LYS A 27 -11.41 7.20 -6.42
N LEU A 28 -11.21 6.61 -5.24
CA LEU A 28 -11.20 7.37 -3.98
C LEU A 28 -10.13 8.47 -3.97
N ILE A 29 -8.91 8.16 -4.43
CA ILE A 29 -7.81 9.13 -4.51
C ILE A 29 -8.16 10.25 -5.48
N ARG A 30 -8.69 9.94 -6.67
CA ARG A 30 -9.10 10.96 -7.65
C ARG A 30 -10.18 11.88 -7.11
N GLU A 31 -11.20 11.33 -6.45
CA GLU A 31 -12.35 12.09 -5.96
C GLU A 31 -12.04 12.91 -4.69
N ARG A 32 -11.09 12.47 -3.86
CA ARG A 32 -10.89 13.05 -2.53
C ARG A 32 -9.55 13.77 -2.36
N LEU A 33 -8.51 13.34 -3.06
CA LEU A 33 -7.17 13.91 -2.92
C LEU A 33 -6.77 14.74 -4.15
N LEU A 34 -7.01 14.24 -5.37
CA LEU A 34 -6.61 14.91 -6.61
C LEU A 34 -7.61 16.00 -7.02
N ILE A 35 -7.91 16.89 -6.09
CA ILE A 35 -8.84 18.01 -6.24
C ILE A 35 -8.13 19.33 -5.95
N ASN A 36 -8.68 20.44 -6.41
CA ASN A 36 -8.12 21.78 -6.25
C ASN A 36 -6.66 21.83 -6.76
N ARG A 37 -5.72 22.29 -5.96
CA ARG A 37 -4.28 22.39 -6.34
C ARG A 37 -3.63 21.04 -6.56
N ALA A 38 -4.04 20.02 -5.81
CA ALA A 38 -3.52 18.66 -5.97
C ALA A 38 -3.97 17.97 -7.27
N ALA A 39 -4.92 18.54 -8.00
CA ALA A 39 -5.31 18.05 -9.34
C ALA A 39 -4.18 18.14 -10.38
N GLU A 40 -3.15 18.95 -10.12
CA GLU A 40 -1.96 19.05 -10.98
C GLU A 40 -0.98 17.88 -10.78
N ALA A 41 -1.14 17.08 -9.71
CA ALA A 41 -0.26 15.93 -9.44
C ALA A 41 -0.47 14.82 -10.47
N ARG A 42 0.62 14.14 -10.82
CA ARG A 42 0.54 12.90 -11.59
C ARG A 42 -0.02 11.78 -10.70
N PHE A 43 -0.85 10.94 -11.28
CA PHE A 43 -1.35 9.74 -10.61
C PHE A 43 -0.90 8.49 -11.35
N LEU A 44 -0.32 7.53 -10.63
CA LEU A 44 0.08 6.23 -11.15
C LEU A 44 -0.96 5.18 -10.71
N PRO A 45 -1.88 4.79 -11.60
CA PRO A 45 -2.86 3.75 -11.29
C PRO A 45 -2.23 2.37 -11.35
N PHE A 46 -2.74 1.44 -10.52
CA PHE A 46 -2.27 0.04 -10.52
C PHE A 46 -3.15 -0.88 -11.38
N TYR A 47 -4.44 -0.59 -11.52
CA TYR A 47 -5.29 -1.38 -12.39
C TYR A 47 -4.92 -1.19 -13.86
N MET A 48 -4.78 -2.29 -14.58
CA MET A 48 -4.48 -2.31 -16.00
C MET A 48 -5.56 -3.12 -16.73
N GLU A 49 -6.41 -2.43 -17.47
CA GLU A 49 -7.50 -3.05 -18.21
C GLU A 49 -6.99 -4.12 -19.18
N GLY A 50 -7.68 -5.24 -19.24
CA GLY A 50 -7.36 -6.34 -20.15
C GLY A 50 -6.20 -7.23 -19.71
N LEU A 51 -5.56 -6.96 -18.55
CA LEU A 51 -4.54 -7.82 -17.98
C LEU A 51 -5.04 -8.56 -16.75
N GLU A 52 -4.56 -9.78 -16.59
CA GLU A 52 -4.65 -10.50 -15.31
C GLU A 52 -3.63 -9.90 -14.30
N PRO A 53 -3.93 -9.93 -12.98
CA PRO A 53 -3.07 -9.29 -11.97
C PRO A 53 -1.61 -9.76 -12.02
N ASP A 54 -1.36 -11.06 -12.25
CA ASP A 54 0.01 -11.58 -12.31
C ASP A 54 0.79 -11.03 -13.52
N ALA A 55 0.12 -10.86 -14.65
CA ALA A 55 0.72 -10.29 -15.85
C ALA A 55 1.03 -8.78 -15.71
N ALA A 56 0.37 -8.11 -14.76
CA ALA A 56 0.59 -6.68 -14.50
C ALA A 56 1.78 -6.42 -13.55
N VAL A 57 2.31 -7.43 -12.86
CA VAL A 57 3.37 -7.23 -11.85
C VAL A 57 4.60 -6.58 -12.45
N GLU A 58 5.14 -7.12 -13.55
CA GLU A 58 6.37 -6.58 -14.16
C GLU A 58 6.18 -5.16 -14.70
N PRO A 59 5.18 -4.87 -15.57
CA PRO A 59 5.00 -3.51 -16.08
C PRO A 59 4.65 -2.49 -14.98
N LEU A 60 3.99 -2.89 -13.89
CA LEU A 60 3.76 -2.00 -12.75
C LEU A 60 5.03 -1.79 -11.94
N SER A 61 5.82 -2.85 -11.72
CA SER A 61 7.10 -2.75 -11.02
C SER A 61 8.06 -1.80 -11.76
N GLU A 62 8.12 -1.86 -13.08
CA GLU A 62 8.90 -0.92 -13.88
C GLU A 62 8.45 0.52 -13.68
N LYS A 63 7.13 0.77 -13.69
CA LYS A 63 6.58 2.12 -13.47
C LYS A 63 6.88 2.63 -12.06
N VAL A 64 6.69 1.81 -11.02
CA VAL A 64 6.99 2.19 -9.63
C VAL A 64 8.48 2.45 -9.46
N ARG A 65 9.33 1.60 -10.02
CA ARG A 65 10.80 1.76 -9.99
C ARG A 65 11.26 3.05 -10.65
N ALA A 66 10.61 3.46 -11.74
CA ALA A 66 10.93 4.70 -12.44
C ALA A 66 10.63 5.96 -11.62
N GLU A 67 9.70 5.91 -10.66
CA GLU A 67 9.42 7.03 -9.75
C GLU A 67 10.47 7.15 -8.62
N GLY A 68 11.28 6.11 -8.37
CA GLY A 68 12.26 6.09 -7.28
C GLY A 68 11.63 5.79 -5.91
N ASP A 69 12.36 6.10 -4.85
CA ASP A 69 11.87 5.89 -3.49
C ASP A 69 10.76 6.87 -3.12
N LEU A 70 9.80 6.40 -2.35
CA LEU A 70 8.68 7.22 -1.87
C LEU A 70 9.18 8.32 -0.94
N ALA A 71 8.83 9.57 -1.21
CA ALA A 71 9.11 10.67 -0.30
C ALA A 71 8.27 10.53 0.99
N VAL A 72 7.01 10.12 0.86
CA VAL A 72 6.09 9.91 2.00
C VAL A 72 5.26 8.67 1.74
N ALA A 73 5.14 7.80 2.74
CA ALA A 73 4.15 6.72 2.79
C ALA A 73 3.15 7.00 3.92
N LEU A 74 1.87 7.14 3.56
CA LEU A 74 0.75 7.24 4.51
C LEU A 74 0.01 5.91 4.51
N LEU A 75 0.05 5.20 5.63
CA LEU A 75 -0.39 3.82 5.75
C LEU A 75 -1.45 3.68 6.85
N GLY A 76 -2.30 2.69 6.71
CA GLY A 76 -3.17 2.18 7.75
C GLY A 76 -2.77 0.78 8.19
N MET A 77 -3.42 0.27 9.23
CA MET A 77 -3.26 -1.10 9.70
C MET A 77 -4.64 -1.70 10.03
N GLY A 78 -4.83 -2.97 9.66
CA GLY A 78 -5.97 -3.75 10.13
C GLY A 78 -5.80 -4.28 11.57
N ALA A 79 -6.88 -4.72 12.20
CA ALA A 79 -6.81 -5.38 13.50
C ALA A 79 -6.05 -6.74 13.46
N ASP A 80 -5.93 -7.32 12.28
CA ASP A 80 -5.11 -8.50 11.96
C ASP A 80 -3.64 -8.14 11.64
N MET A 81 -3.24 -6.89 11.85
CA MET A 81 -1.89 -6.36 11.66
C MET A 81 -1.41 -6.31 10.18
N HIS A 82 -2.33 -6.42 9.20
CA HIS A 82 -1.98 -6.15 7.81
C HIS A 82 -1.72 -4.64 7.58
N THR A 83 -0.91 -4.31 6.60
CA THR A 83 -0.77 -2.96 6.03
C THR A 83 -0.76 -3.03 4.51
N ALA A 84 -1.24 -2.00 3.80
CA ALA A 84 -1.54 -2.08 2.38
C ALA A 84 -2.41 -3.33 2.10
N SER A 85 -2.01 -4.22 1.19
CA SER A 85 -2.63 -5.55 1.05
C SER A 85 -1.70 -6.70 1.46
N LEU A 86 -0.73 -6.44 2.32
CA LEU A 86 0.14 -7.46 2.92
C LEU A 86 -0.60 -8.11 4.11
N PHE A 87 -1.36 -9.17 3.85
CA PHE A 87 -2.17 -9.85 4.86
C PHE A 87 -1.45 -11.08 5.45
N PRO A 88 -1.52 -11.31 6.77
CA PRO A 88 -0.97 -12.52 7.39
C PRO A 88 -1.50 -13.79 6.71
N GLY A 89 -0.60 -14.72 6.40
CA GLY A 89 -0.96 -16.05 5.86
C GLY A 89 -1.50 -16.08 4.43
N VAL A 90 -1.56 -14.94 3.74
CA VAL A 90 -2.09 -14.89 2.37
C VAL A 90 -1.03 -15.28 1.33
N VAL A 91 -1.46 -16.00 0.30
CA VAL A 91 -0.61 -16.33 -0.85
C VAL A 91 -0.07 -15.05 -1.48
N GLY A 92 1.26 -14.99 -1.66
CA GLY A 92 1.99 -13.82 -2.15
C GLY A 92 2.74 -13.05 -1.06
N LEU A 93 2.34 -13.15 0.22
CA LEU A 93 2.97 -12.41 1.30
C LEU A 93 4.47 -12.70 1.42
N GLU A 94 4.87 -13.97 1.45
CA GLU A 94 6.28 -14.36 1.58
C GLU A 94 7.15 -13.71 0.49
N ALA A 95 6.67 -13.69 -0.75
CA ALA A 95 7.38 -13.05 -1.86
C ALA A 95 7.48 -11.54 -1.69
N ALA A 96 6.41 -10.89 -1.20
CA ALA A 96 6.34 -9.44 -0.99
C ALA A 96 7.18 -8.94 0.20
N LEU A 97 7.52 -9.83 1.14
CA LEU A 97 8.36 -9.53 2.31
C LEU A 97 9.87 -9.65 2.01
N LYS A 98 10.28 -10.25 0.90
CA LYS A 98 11.70 -10.44 0.57
C LYS A 98 12.40 -9.11 0.33
N SER A 99 13.67 -9.05 0.68
CA SER A 99 14.52 -7.87 0.46
C SER A 99 14.76 -7.57 -1.03
N ASP A 100 14.62 -8.57 -1.89
CA ASP A 100 14.71 -8.50 -3.35
C ASP A 100 13.35 -8.61 -4.05
N ALA A 101 12.24 -8.44 -3.32
CA ALA A 101 10.89 -8.46 -3.87
C ALA A 101 10.76 -7.48 -5.06
N ALA A 102 9.90 -7.82 -6.03
CA ALA A 102 9.44 -6.86 -7.03
C ALA A 102 8.77 -5.65 -6.33
N GLU A 103 8.63 -4.54 -7.02
CA GLU A 103 8.04 -3.32 -6.45
C GLU A 103 6.60 -3.52 -6.03
N VAL A 104 5.86 -4.34 -6.77
CA VAL A 104 4.49 -4.73 -6.46
C VAL A 104 4.34 -6.25 -6.40
N ALA A 105 3.34 -6.72 -5.66
CA ALA A 105 3.01 -8.13 -5.54
C ALA A 105 1.50 -8.34 -5.58
N VAL A 106 1.09 -9.52 -6.09
CA VAL A 106 -0.32 -9.95 -6.11
C VAL A 106 -0.66 -10.63 -4.79
N MET A 107 -1.73 -10.19 -4.15
CA MET A 107 -2.31 -10.81 -2.96
C MET A 107 -3.69 -11.38 -3.29
N ARG A 108 -3.96 -12.60 -2.82
CA ARG A 108 -5.26 -13.28 -3.00
C ARG A 108 -5.81 -13.72 -1.65
N PRO A 109 -6.40 -12.78 -0.88
CA PRO A 109 -7.01 -13.14 0.39
C PRO A 109 -8.30 -13.93 0.15
N ASP A 110 -8.45 -15.10 0.75
CA ASP A 110 -9.64 -15.93 0.63
C ASP A 110 -10.92 -15.24 1.11
N SER A 111 -10.78 -14.28 2.02
CA SER A 111 -11.88 -13.48 2.57
C SER A 111 -12.38 -12.36 1.64
N GLN A 112 -11.74 -12.15 0.50
CA GLN A 112 -12.03 -11.05 -0.42
C GLN A 112 -12.34 -11.58 -1.82
N PRO A 113 -13.31 -10.99 -2.52
CA PRO A 113 -13.73 -11.47 -3.85
C PRO A 113 -12.71 -11.17 -4.95
N GLU A 114 -11.87 -10.14 -4.79
CA GLU A 114 -10.90 -9.72 -5.81
C GLU A 114 -9.46 -9.97 -5.35
N ALA A 115 -8.59 -10.27 -6.30
CA ALA A 115 -7.15 -10.13 -6.13
C ALA A 115 -6.78 -8.67 -5.84
N ARG A 116 -5.61 -8.46 -5.26
CA ARG A 116 -5.07 -7.14 -4.97
C ARG A 116 -3.65 -7.02 -5.49
N ILE A 117 -3.28 -5.84 -5.92
CA ILE A 117 -1.90 -5.44 -6.11
C ILE A 117 -1.48 -4.59 -4.91
N SER A 118 -0.36 -4.92 -4.30
CA SER A 118 0.20 -4.18 -3.17
C SER A 118 1.63 -3.76 -3.48
N LEU A 119 2.05 -2.58 -3.04
CA LEU A 119 3.47 -2.29 -2.92
C LEU A 119 4.11 -3.34 -1.99
N SER A 120 5.32 -3.79 -2.33
CA SER A 120 6.06 -4.73 -1.48
C SER A 120 6.55 -4.05 -0.20
N ALA A 121 6.82 -4.86 0.83
CA ALA A 121 7.35 -4.35 2.10
C ALA A 121 8.62 -3.52 1.89
N ARG A 122 9.50 -3.95 0.98
CA ARG A 122 10.73 -3.26 0.62
C ARG A 122 10.48 -1.83 0.12
N VAL A 123 9.49 -1.65 -0.75
CA VAL A 123 9.15 -0.31 -1.28
C VAL A 123 8.55 0.58 -0.20
N LEU A 124 7.66 0.03 0.61
CA LEU A 124 7.03 0.77 1.71
C LEU A 124 8.04 1.16 2.79
N ASP A 125 8.96 0.24 3.15
CA ASP A 125 9.94 0.48 4.21
C ASP A 125 11.01 1.50 3.81
N ARG A 126 11.34 1.61 2.52
CA ARG A 126 12.31 2.58 2.00
C ARG A 126 11.78 4.00 1.86
N ALA A 127 10.48 4.23 2.13
CA ALA A 127 9.93 5.58 2.12
C ALA A 127 10.70 6.50 3.08
N MET A 128 11.04 7.72 2.62
CA MET A 128 11.82 8.70 3.39
C MET A 128 11.09 9.16 4.65
N ALA A 129 9.76 9.23 4.62
CA ALA A 129 8.91 9.47 5.77
C ALA A 129 7.74 8.47 5.76
N LYS A 130 7.57 7.76 6.87
CA LYS A 130 6.49 6.79 7.05
C LYS A 130 5.54 7.25 8.14
N HIS A 131 4.25 7.25 7.82
CA HIS A 131 3.19 7.60 8.76
C HIS A 131 2.16 6.47 8.81
N LEU A 132 1.98 5.87 9.98
CA LEU A 132 0.94 4.87 10.24
C LEU A 132 -0.21 5.54 11.00
N VAL A 133 -1.40 5.56 10.42
CA VAL A 133 -2.60 6.14 11.03
C VAL A 133 -3.55 5.03 11.43
N ILE A 134 -3.88 4.96 12.72
CA ILE A 134 -4.78 3.96 13.28
C ILE A 134 -5.79 4.61 14.23
N TYR A 135 -6.98 4.01 14.32
CA TYR A 135 -8.06 4.47 15.19
C TYR A 135 -8.56 3.34 16.08
N GLY A 136 -8.93 3.68 17.30
CA GLY A 136 -9.51 2.77 18.28
C GLY A 136 -8.48 1.96 19.06
N ASP A 137 -8.90 1.47 20.22
CA ASP A 137 -8.06 0.69 21.14
C ASP A 137 -7.66 -0.67 20.56
N GLU A 138 -8.57 -1.32 19.81
CA GLU A 138 -8.30 -2.60 19.17
C GLU A 138 -7.05 -2.56 18.27
N LYS A 139 -6.94 -1.53 17.46
CA LYS A 139 -5.75 -1.36 16.56
C LYS A 139 -4.51 -0.96 17.32
N ARG A 140 -4.63 -0.17 18.40
CA ARG A 140 -3.50 0.13 19.29
C ARG A 140 -2.95 -1.15 19.93
N ASP A 141 -3.85 -2.01 20.43
CA ASP A 141 -3.46 -3.28 21.05
C ASP A 141 -2.87 -4.25 20.01
N ALA A 142 -3.42 -4.28 18.78
CA ALA A 142 -2.87 -5.03 17.66
C ALA A 142 -1.46 -4.54 17.30
N LEU A 143 -1.23 -3.22 17.23
CA LEU A 143 0.09 -2.66 16.99
C LEU A 143 1.09 -3.04 18.08
N THR A 144 0.67 -3.02 19.36
CA THR A 144 1.52 -3.44 20.47
C THR A 144 1.96 -4.88 20.32
N ARG A 145 1.08 -5.78 19.88
CA ARG A 145 1.43 -7.18 19.58
C ARG A 145 2.37 -7.27 18.37
N ALA A 146 2.12 -6.51 17.32
CA ALA A 146 2.92 -6.52 16.10
C ALA A 146 4.41 -6.21 16.34
N LEU A 147 4.74 -5.40 17.36
CA LEU A 147 6.13 -5.07 17.71
C LEU A 147 6.96 -6.30 18.14
N THR A 148 6.32 -7.41 18.51
CA THR A 148 6.99 -8.63 18.99
C THR A 148 6.85 -9.81 18.04
N LEU A 149 6.17 -9.63 16.93
CA LEU A 149 5.88 -10.68 15.95
C LEU A 149 6.72 -10.50 14.67
N PRO A 150 7.06 -11.61 13.99
CA PRO A 150 7.74 -11.53 12.70
C PRO A 150 6.79 -10.99 11.61
N PRO A 151 7.32 -10.44 10.50
CA PRO A 151 6.51 -9.86 9.42
C PRO A 151 5.51 -10.83 8.78
N GLU A 152 5.76 -12.13 8.82
CA GLU A 152 4.85 -13.15 8.29
C GLU A 152 3.54 -13.24 9.10
N GLU A 153 3.60 -12.93 10.40
CA GLU A 153 2.46 -12.91 11.32
C GLU A 153 1.88 -11.51 11.50
N ALA A 154 2.72 -10.50 11.38
CA ALA A 154 2.35 -9.09 11.53
C ALA A 154 3.00 -8.23 10.43
N PRO A 155 2.47 -8.22 9.20
CA PRO A 155 3.11 -7.54 8.07
C PRO A 155 3.42 -6.06 8.29
N VAL A 156 2.66 -5.37 9.12
CA VAL A 156 2.95 -3.99 9.52
C VAL A 156 4.33 -3.86 10.18
N SER A 157 4.84 -4.90 10.86
CA SER A 157 6.15 -4.85 11.53
C SER A 157 7.30 -4.62 10.53
N ALA A 158 7.13 -5.02 9.27
CA ALA A 158 8.12 -4.81 8.21
C ALA A 158 8.36 -3.32 7.89
N ILE A 159 7.46 -2.41 8.28
CA ILE A 159 7.55 -0.98 7.94
C ILE A 159 7.68 -0.07 9.16
N LEU A 160 7.72 -0.62 10.37
CA LEU A 160 7.69 0.18 11.61
C LEU A 160 9.03 0.85 11.95
N SER A 161 10.14 0.45 11.33
CA SER A 161 11.42 1.14 11.50
C SER A 161 11.28 2.61 11.11
N GLU A 162 11.63 3.53 11.98
CA GLU A 162 11.51 4.99 11.75
C GLU A 162 10.12 5.46 11.28
N CYS A 163 9.07 4.73 11.65
CA CYS A 163 7.69 5.07 11.31
C CYS A 163 7.03 5.91 12.40
N GLN A 164 6.41 7.02 12.01
CA GLN A 164 5.60 7.83 12.93
C GLN A 164 4.20 7.24 13.04
N VAL A 165 3.81 6.85 14.26
CA VAL A 165 2.47 6.33 14.52
C VAL A 165 1.56 7.45 15.00
N HIS A 166 0.40 7.57 14.36
CA HIS A 166 -0.68 8.48 14.71
C HIS A 166 -1.88 7.65 15.16
N TRP A 167 -2.21 7.75 16.42
CA TRP A 167 -3.35 7.04 17.01
C TRP A 167 -4.37 8.03 17.58
N ALA A 168 -5.64 7.70 17.39
CA ALA A 168 -6.77 8.35 18.07
C ALA A 168 -7.75 7.30 18.60
N PRO A 169 -8.44 7.55 19.75
CA PRO A 169 -9.46 6.66 20.32
C PRO A 169 -10.69 6.51 19.44
#